data_8547d6a7fa34782697889fcd7c99a7e5
#
_entry.id   8547d6a7fa34782697889fcd7c99a7e5
#
_cell.length_a   1.000
_cell.length_b   1.000
_cell.length_c   1.000
_cell.angle_alpha   90.00
_cell.angle_beta   90.00
_cell.angle_gamma   90.00
#
_symmetry.space_group_name_H-M   'P 1'
#
loop_
_entity.id
_entity.type
_entity.pdbx_description
1 polymer ?
#
loop_
_entity_poly.entity_id
_entity_poly.type
_entity_poly.pdbx_seq_one_letter_code
_entity_poly.pdbx_strand_id
1 'polypeptide(L)'
;MIIPSKNPVYETELGAAYVGDALDLLKELRTDSVDVIFTSPPYALHFKKEYGNVDKDKYVEWFLEFAREFNRVLKPEGSFFLNIGGSYNKGYPTKSLYHFKLLVALIDNVGFFLAQELFWYNPAKLPVPAQWVTVTRQRVKDSVEYIFWLSKTERPKASNLNVLAPYSKDMERLLKKGYRAKERPSGHKITGKFKRDKGGAIPSNLLECGNNSANDAYIKSCEKAGTKPHPARFPWNLPEFAIKLTTDEGNLVLDPFAGSNTTGAVAERLKRRWLAFEIEERYLEGSKFRFWPIVSEDDLAEDSEADEGIREQLSFPSVRL
;
A
#
# COMPACT_ATOMS: atom_id res chain seq x y z
N MET A 1 -10.74 19.56 4.30
CA MET A 1 -9.76 20.21 5.20
C MET A 1 -8.75 20.87 4.27
N ILE A 2 -8.42 22.11 4.46
CA ILE A 2 -7.55 22.92 3.59
C ILE A 2 -6.27 23.21 4.38
N ILE A 3 -5.13 23.22 3.71
CA ILE A 3 -3.87 23.72 4.27
C ILE A 3 -3.94 25.26 4.19
N PRO A 4 -3.94 25.97 5.31
CA PRO A 4 -4.23 27.42 5.32
C PRO A 4 -3.22 28.28 4.54
N SER A 5 -1.95 27.86 4.52
CA SER A 5 -0.87 28.65 3.90
C SER A 5 -0.70 28.43 2.41
N LYS A 6 -1.37 27.41 1.80
CA LYS A 6 -1.15 27.00 0.40
C LYS A 6 -2.46 26.73 -0.35
N ASN A 7 -2.46 27.09 -1.62
CA ASN A 7 -3.48 26.62 -2.54
C ASN A 7 -3.14 25.19 -3.00
N PRO A 8 -4.15 24.31 -3.15
CA PRO A 8 -3.93 22.98 -3.72
C PRO A 8 -3.54 23.10 -5.21
N VAL A 9 -2.76 22.15 -5.70
CA VAL A 9 -2.50 21.98 -7.13
C VAL A 9 -3.77 21.54 -7.86
N TYR A 10 -4.54 20.68 -7.21
CA TYR A 10 -5.91 20.35 -7.60
C TYR A 10 -6.71 19.86 -6.39
N GLU A 11 -8.02 19.95 -6.52
CA GLU A 11 -8.97 19.46 -5.52
C GLU A 11 -10.14 18.73 -6.16
N THR A 12 -10.77 17.85 -5.40
CA THR A 12 -12.02 17.16 -5.72
C THR A 12 -13.07 17.54 -4.68
N GLU A 13 -14.26 16.95 -4.76
CA GLU A 13 -15.29 17.13 -3.73
C GLU A 13 -14.82 16.65 -2.34
N LEU A 14 -14.01 15.58 -2.29
CA LEU A 14 -13.62 14.94 -1.03
C LEU A 14 -12.17 15.22 -0.59
N GLY A 15 -11.32 15.79 -1.43
CA GLY A 15 -9.94 16.00 -1.04
C GLY A 15 -9.14 16.94 -1.91
N ALA A 16 -7.87 17.13 -1.54
CA ALA A 16 -6.97 18.07 -2.19
C ALA A 16 -5.51 17.57 -2.17
N ALA A 17 -4.76 17.95 -3.19
CA ALA A 17 -3.34 17.65 -3.38
C ALA A 17 -2.49 18.92 -3.30
N TYR A 18 -1.44 18.88 -2.49
CA TYR A 18 -0.57 20.02 -2.21
C TYR A 18 0.88 19.71 -2.56
N VAL A 19 1.55 20.64 -3.25
CA VAL A 19 2.99 20.58 -3.46
C VAL A 19 3.74 21.19 -2.28
N GLY A 20 4.75 20.48 -1.77
CA GLY A 20 5.65 20.98 -0.74
C GLY A 20 6.30 19.90 0.10
N ASP A 21 7.18 20.33 0.99
CA ASP A 21 7.76 19.43 1.98
C ASP A 21 6.67 18.91 2.91
N ALA A 22 6.58 17.58 3.01
CA ALA A 22 5.53 16.95 3.81
C ALA A 22 5.62 17.33 5.29
N LEU A 23 6.83 17.53 5.83
CA LEU A 23 7.01 17.91 7.23
C LEU A 23 6.41 19.30 7.52
N ASP A 24 6.59 20.26 6.60
CA ASP A 24 6.04 21.59 6.74
C ASP A 24 4.51 21.57 6.61
N LEU A 25 3.97 20.82 5.63
CA LEU A 25 2.52 20.69 5.45
C LEU A 25 1.84 19.97 6.62
N LEU A 26 2.50 18.95 7.20
CA LEU A 26 2.01 18.24 8.38
C LEU A 26 1.85 19.16 9.59
N LYS A 27 2.80 20.09 9.82
CA LYS A 27 2.76 21.04 10.93
C LYS A 27 1.52 21.95 10.89
N GLU A 28 0.94 22.19 9.72
CA GLU A 28 -0.29 22.97 9.55
C GLU A 28 -1.56 22.18 9.87
N LEU A 29 -1.48 20.85 9.89
CA LEU A 29 -2.62 20.01 10.26
C LEU A 29 -2.86 20.07 11.77
N ARG A 30 -4.14 20.06 12.14
CA ARG A 30 -4.54 20.01 13.56
C ARG A 30 -4.19 18.64 14.15
N THR A 31 -3.80 18.64 15.41
CA THR A 31 -3.67 17.41 16.23
C THR A 31 -4.99 16.62 16.20
N ASP A 32 -4.90 15.28 16.20
CA ASP A 32 -6.04 14.37 16.28
C ASP A 32 -7.10 14.61 15.18
N SER A 33 -6.65 14.87 13.94
CA SER A 33 -7.54 15.20 12.81
C SER A 33 -7.62 14.15 11.72
N VAL A 34 -6.63 13.26 11.61
CA VAL A 34 -6.49 12.26 10.56
C VAL A 34 -6.92 10.89 11.08
N ASP A 35 -7.74 10.16 10.32
CA ASP A 35 -8.21 8.82 10.70
C ASP A 35 -7.21 7.74 10.29
N VAL A 36 -6.63 7.85 9.08
CA VAL A 36 -5.63 6.91 8.59
C VAL A 36 -4.57 7.60 7.74
N ILE A 37 -3.32 7.18 7.94
CA ILE A 37 -2.20 7.49 7.05
C ILE A 37 -1.84 6.20 6.32
N PHE A 38 -1.83 6.24 4.98
CA PHE A 38 -1.26 5.18 4.15
C PHE A 38 -0.21 5.79 3.25
N THR A 39 1.05 5.33 3.35
CA THR A 39 2.13 5.93 2.59
C THR A 39 3.27 4.98 2.28
N SER A 40 4.02 5.30 1.23
CA SER A 40 5.23 4.61 0.81
C SER A 40 6.33 5.64 0.54
N PRO A 41 7.12 6.03 1.57
CA PRO A 41 8.18 7.00 1.42
C PRO A 41 9.30 6.49 0.50
N PRO A 42 10.18 7.36 0.00
CA PRO A 42 11.37 6.93 -0.74
C PRO A 42 12.18 5.92 0.08
N TYR A 43 12.53 4.75 -0.50
CA TYR A 43 13.27 3.71 0.21
C TYR A 43 14.76 4.06 0.32
N ALA A 44 15.41 3.60 1.39
CA ALA A 44 16.84 3.75 1.61
C ALA A 44 17.68 2.87 0.66
N LEU A 45 17.66 3.20 -0.62
CA LEU A 45 18.42 2.48 -1.65
C LEU A 45 19.87 2.97 -1.69
N HIS A 46 20.79 2.10 -2.10
CA HIS A 46 22.20 2.44 -2.26
C HIS A 46 22.53 3.30 -3.50
N PHE A 47 21.53 3.61 -4.32
CA PHE A 47 21.62 4.50 -5.47
C PHE A 47 20.54 5.57 -5.39
N LYS A 48 20.87 6.79 -5.86
CA LYS A 48 19.90 7.90 -5.85
C LYS A 48 18.84 7.69 -6.91
N LYS A 49 17.59 7.94 -6.54
CA LYS A 49 16.45 8.01 -7.45
C LYS A 49 16.16 9.47 -7.82
N GLU A 50 15.49 9.69 -8.95
CA GLU A 50 15.08 11.02 -9.41
C GLU A 50 14.21 11.77 -8.38
N TYR A 51 13.40 11.04 -7.63
CA TYR A 51 12.51 11.57 -6.57
C TYR A 51 13.20 11.71 -5.20
N GLY A 52 14.53 11.57 -5.15
CA GLY A 52 15.31 11.62 -3.91
C GLY A 52 15.20 10.33 -3.08
N ASN A 53 16.19 10.08 -2.28
CA ASN A 53 16.19 9.08 -1.21
C ASN A 53 17.31 9.39 -0.24
N VAL A 54 17.11 9.09 1.03
CA VAL A 54 18.07 9.30 2.11
C VAL A 54 18.97 8.07 2.25
N ASP A 55 20.22 8.28 2.63
CA ASP A 55 21.15 7.19 2.92
C ASP A 55 20.59 6.32 4.06
N LYS A 56 20.79 5.00 3.92
CA LYS A 56 20.27 4.00 4.88
C LYS A 56 20.72 4.25 6.33
N ASP A 57 21.90 4.83 6.54
CA ASP A 57 22.44 5.05 7.88
C ASP A 57 21.78 6.27 8.57
N LYS A 58 21.21 7.20 7.79
CA LYS A 58 20.47 8.37 8.26
C LYS A 58 18.96 8.23 8.13
N TYR A 59 18.49 7.14 7.50
CA TYR A 59 17.08 6.98 7.14
C TYR A 59 16.16 6.97 8.35
N VAL A 60 16.56 6.29 9.41
CA VAL A 60 15.74 6.18 10.63
C VAL A 60 15.54 7.57 11.25
N GLU A 61 16.63 8.33 11.45
CA GLU A 61 16.58 9.68 12.03
C GLU A 61 15.71 10.61 11.18
N TRP A 62 15.93 10.60 9.87
CA TRP A 62 15.14 11.39 8.92
C TRP A 62 13.65 11.07 9.00
N PHE A 63 13.27 9.79 9.00
CA PHE A 63 11.86 9.41 9.00
C PHE A 63 11.17 9.66 10.34
N LEU A 64 11.91 9.62 11.45
CA LEU A 64 11.36 9.89 12.77
C LEU A 64 10.79 11.32 12.92
N GLU A 65 11.28 12.30 12.15
CA GLU A 65 10.73 13.65 12.14
C GLU A 65 9.29 13.64 11.62
N PHE A 66 9.05 12.97 10.50
CA PHE A 66 7.70 12.76 9.95
C PHE A 66 6.83 11.92 10.89
N ALA A 67 7.40 10.87 11.45
CA ALA A 67 6.64 9.94 12.30
C ALA A 67 6.09 10.61 13.57
N ARG A 68 6.81 11.56 14.16
CA ARG A 68 6.30 12.37 15.28
C ARG A 68 5.10 13.19 14.88
N GLU A 69 5.14 13.82 13.69
CA GLU A 69 4.00 14.55 13.14
C GLU A 69 2.84 13.60 12.78
N PHE A 70 3.12 12.40 12.24
CA PHE A 70 2.08 11.40 12.01
C PHE A 70 1.37 11.02 13.31
N ASN A 71 2.12 10.76 14.38
CA ASN A 71 1.56 10.48 15.70
C ASN A 71 0.72 11.66 16.21
N ARG A 72 1.18 12.90 16.04
CA ARG A 72 0.45 14.10 16.45
C ARG A 72 -0.88 14.26 15.70
N VAL A 73 -0.87 14.14 14.37
CA VAL A 73 -2.07 14.39 13.55
C VAL A 73 -3.07 13.26 13.56
N LEU A 74 -2.64 12.02 13.81
CA LEU A 74 -3.55 10.87 13.92
C LEU A 74 -4.48 11.02 15.13
N LYS A 75 -5.76 10.71 14.93
CA LYS A 75 -6.72 10.54 16.01
C LYS A 75 -6.30 9.44 16.98
N PRO A 76 -6.79 9.41 18.22
CA PRO A 76 -6.42 8.37 19.21
C PRO A 76 -6.57 6.94 18.71
N GLU A 77 -7.65 6.65 17.97
CA GLU A 77 -7.90 5.32 17.38
C GLU A 77 -7.39 5.21 15.93
N GLY A 78 -6.67 6.23 15.45
CA GLY A 78 -6.14 6.30 14.08
C GLY A 78 -5.06 5.27 13.78
N SER A 79 -4.88 4.99 12.51
CA SER A 79 -3.95 3.98 12.01
C SER A 79 -2.93 4.56 11.03
N PHE A 80 -1.72 4.03 11.07
CA PHE A 80 -0.65 4.35 10.13
C PHE A 80 -0.15 3.08 9.43
N PHE A 81 -0.26 3.05 8.10
CA PHE A 81 0.25 1.98 7.27
C PHE A 81 1.49 2.46 6.52
N LEU A 82 2.61 1.83 6.82
CA LEU A 82 3.89 2.10 6.18
C LEU A 82 4.25 0.99 5.20
N ASN A 83 4.11 1.24 3.90
CA ASN A 83 4.62 0.34 2.87
C ASN A 83 6.10 0.62 2.64
N ILE A 84 6.96 -0.37 2.88
CA ILE A 84 8.40 -0.21 2.80
C ILE A 84 9.10 -1.48 2.29
N GLY A 85 9.96 -1.32 1.30
CA GLY A 85 10.77 -2.41 0.75
C GLY A 85 12.12 -2.55 1.44
N GLY A 86 12.67 -3.76 1.38
CA GLY A 86 14.04 -4.01 1.81
C GLY A 86 15.08 -3.40 0.87
N SER A 87 16.28 -3.17 1.38
CA SER A 87 17.45 -2.73 0.61
C SER A 87 18.62 -3.70 0.80
N TYR A 88 19.57 -3.68 -0.13
CA TYR A 88 20.77 -4.51 -0.09
C TYR A 88 21.98 -3.75 0.42
N ASN A 89 22.93 -4.47 0.99
CA ASN A 89 24.25 -3.93 1.26
C ASN A 89 25.02 -3.82 -0.07
N LYS A 90 25.63 -2.66 -0.31
CA LYS A 90 26.37 -2.41 -1.57
C LYS A 90 27.48 -3.43 -1.76
N GLY A 91 27.48 -4.12 -2.91
CA GLY A 91 28.49 -5.12 -3.25
C GLY A 91 28.31 -6.50 -2.59
N TYR A 92 27.23 -6.71 -1.82
CA TYR A 92 26.98 -7.98 -1.12
C TYR A 92 25.57 -8.53 -1.37
N PRO A 93 25.37 -9.87 -1.32
CA PRO A 93 24.05 -10.48 -1.44
C PRO A 93 23.19 -10.34 -0.18
N THR A 94 23.70 -9.71 0.86
CA THR A 94 23.01 -9.55 2.15
C THR A 94 22.15 -8.30 2.17
N LYS A 95 21.10 -8.31 3.01
CA LYS A 95 20.17 -7.20 3.16
C LYS A 95 20.59 -6.23 4.28
N SER A 96 20.27 -4.96 4.07
CA SER A 96 20.22 -3.98 5.14
C SER A 96 19.00 -4.23 6.02
N LEU A 97 19.14 -3.98 7.32
CA LEU A 97 18.04 -4.08 8.30
C LEU A 97 17.33 -2.73 8.53
N TYR A 98 17.53 -1.73 7.67
CA TYR A 98 17.05 -0.37 7.91
C TYR A 98 15.55 -0.27 8.19
N HIS A 99 14.72 -1.05 7.47
CA HIS A 99 13.27 -1.06 7.64
C HIS A 99 12.83 -1.71 8.97
N PHE A 100 13.55 -2.72 9.47
CA PHE A 100 13.30 -3.28 10.80
C PHE A 100 13.78 -2.35 11.91
N LYS A 101 14.94 -1.69 11.73
CA LYS A 101 15.42 -0.67 12.66
C LYS A 101 14.44 0.51 12.74
N LEU A 102 13.87 0.90 11.58
CA LEU A 102 12.82 1.90 11.55
C LEU A 102 11.58 1.45 12.32
N LEU A 103 11.11 0.23 12.09
CA LEU A 103 9.95 -0.30 12.83
C LEU A 103 10.16 -0.24 14.35
N VAL A 104 11.30 -0.70 14.82
CA VAL A 104 11.65 -0.64 16.26
C VAL A 104 11.68 0.81 16.75
N ALA A 105 12.30 1.72 15.99
CA ALA A 105 12.38 3.13 16.36
C ALA A 105 11.01 3.83 16.38
N LEU A 106 10.08 3.46 15.49
CA LEU A 106 8.70 3.98 15.50
C LEU A 106 7.96 3.59 16.79
N ILE A 107 8.23 2.41 17.31
CA ILE A 107 7.65 1.94 18.57
C ILE A 107 8.34 2.61 19.76
N ASP A 108 9.66 2.48 19.84
CA ASP A 108 10.42 2.88 21.03
C ASP A 108 10.57 4.40 21.17
N ASN A 109 10.72 5.13 20.05
CA ASN A 109 11.05 6.57 20.08
C ASN A 109 9.88 7.48 19.75
N VAL A 110 8.79 6.97 19.11
CA VAL A 110 7.59 7.75 18.78
C VAL A 110 6.38 7.32 19.59
N GLY A 111 6.37 6.08 20.06
CA GLY A 111 5.28 5.54 20.87
C GLY A 111 4.12 4.97 20.04
N PHE A 112 4.37 4.53 18.82
CA PHE A 112 3.40 3.75 18.07
C PHE A 112 3.32 2.32 18.62
N PHE A 113 2.18 1.67 18.39
CA PHE A 113 1.97 0.25 18.64
C PHE A 113 1.91 -0.49 17.30
N LEU A 114 2.60 -1.60 17.17
CA LEU A 114 2.48 -2.48 16.01
C LEU A 114 1.19 -3.29 16.12
N ALA A 115 0.18 -2.94 15.31
CA ALA A 115 -1.08 -3.68 15.28
C ALA A 115 -0.93 -5.01 14.50
N GLN A 116 -0.29 -4.96 13.33
CA GLN A 116 -0.02 -6.16 12.52
C GLN A 116 1.03 -5.88 11.43
N GLU A 117 1.80 -6.91 11.04
CA GLU A 117 2.56 -6.92 9.80
C GLU A 117 1.68 -7.50 8.69
N LEU A 118 1.55 -6.72 7.60
CA LEU A 118 0.98 -7.17 6.34
C LEU A 118 2.11 -7.35 5.34
N PHE A 119 1.93 -8.25 4.39
CA PHE A 119 2.90 -8.58 3.37
C PHE A 119 2.28 -8.38 2.00
N TRP A 120 2.86 -7.49 1.20
CA TRP A 120 2.49 -7.38 -0.19
C TRP A 120 3.33 -8.37 -1.02
N TYR A 121 2.70 -9.42 -1.53
CA TYR A 121 3.30 -10.36 -2.45
C TYR A 121 2.98 -9.97 -3.89
N ASN A 122 4.05 -9.66 -4.65
CA ASN A 122 3.94 -9.38 -6.07
C ASN A 122 4.50 -10.57 -6.88
N PRO A 123 3.65 -11.45 -7.43
CA PRO A 123 4.09 -12.62 -8.19
C PRO A 123 4.85 -12.25 -9.47
N ALA A 124 4.53 -11.11 -10.08
CA ALA A 124 5.15 -10.62 -11.31
C ALA A 124 6.47 -9.87 -11.10
N LYS A 125 6.97 -9.77 -9.85
CA LYS A 125 8.22 -9.05 -9.57
C LYS A 125 9.39 -9.72 -10.28
N LEU A 126 10.17 -8.90 -11.00
CA LEU A 126 11.36 -9.37 -11.73
C LEU A 126 12.42 -9.96 -10.77
N PRO A 127 13.28 -10.88 -11.26
CA PRO A 127 14.32 -11.52 -10.46
C PRO A 127 15.49 -10.56 -10.20
N VAL A 128 15.27 -9.59 -9.33
CA VAL A 128 16.25 -8.58 -8.92
C VAL A 128 16.73 -8.79 -7.48
N PRO A 129 17.95 -8.37 -7.12
CA PRO A 129 18.99 -7.83 -8.00
C PRO A 129 19.59 -8.94 -8.88
N ALA A 130 19.71 -8.66 -10.19
CA ALA A 130 20.13 -9.64 -11.19
C ALA A 130 21.47 -10.31 -10.83
N GLN A 131 22.44 -9.55 -10.32
CA GLN A 131 23.76 -10.06 -9.93
C GLN A 131 23.66 -11.29 -9.02
N TRP A 132 22.80 -11.26 -8.00
CA TRP A 132 22.73 -12.32 -6.98
C TRP A 132 21.67 -13.37 -7.27
N VAL A 133 20.64 -13.03 -8.03
CA VAL A 133 19.51 -13.92 -8.32
C VAL A 133 19.73 -14.69 -9.63
N THR A 134 20.15 -14.00 -10.70
CA THR A 134 20.25 -14.60 -12.04
C THR A 134 21.68 -14.92 -12.46
N VAL A 135 22.67 -14.08 -12.10
CA VAL A 135 24.07 -14.26 -12.50
C VAL A 135 24.78 -15.26 -11.59
N THR A 136 24.94 -14.93 -10.31
CA THR A 136 25.65 -15.80 -9.34
C THR A 136 24.74 -16.87 -8.71
N ARG A 137 23.41 -16.72 -8.84
CA ARG A 137 22.40 -17.68 -8.35
C ARG A 137 22.53 -18.02 -6.86
N GLN A 138 22.93 -17.05 -6.05
CA GLN A 138 23.11 -17.20 -4.60
C GLN A 138 21.83 -16.90 -3.80
N ARG A 139 20.80 -16.32 -4.45
CA ARG A 139 19.56 -15.91 -3.82
C ARG A 139 18.35 -16.24 -4.68
N VAL A 140 17.20 -16.36 -4.02
CA VAL A 140 15.89 -16.31 -4.67
C VAL A 140 15.45 -14.85 -4.86
N LYS A 141 14.50 -14.61 -5.78
CA LYS A 141 13.94 -13.25 -5.98
C LYS A 141 13.16 -12.79 -4.75
N ASP A 142 13.27 -11.51 -4.41
CA ASP A 142 12.41 -10.89 -3.40
C ASP A 142 11.08 -10.51 -4.05
N SER A 143 10.01 -11.17 -3.66
CA SER A 143 8.66 -10.91 -4.18
C SER A 143 7.73 -10.29 -3.15
N VAL A 144 8.22 -10.04 -1.94
CA VAL A 144 7.44 -9.51 -0.80
C VAL A 144 7.99 -8.16 -0.39
N GLU A 145 7.07 -7.23 -0.11
CA GLU A 145 7.33 -5.96 0.59
C GLU A 145 6.52 -5.91 1.88
N TYR A 146 6.98 -5.15 2.86
CA TYR A 146 6.34 -5.04 4.16
C TYR A 146 5.35 -3.88 4.16
N ILE A 147 4.21 -4.08 4.81
CA ILE A 147 3.28 -3.02 5.17
C ILE A 147 3.11 -3.11 6.68
N PHE A 148 3.76 -2.23 7.42
CA PHE A 148 3.60 -2.18 8.87
C PHE A 148 2.34 -1.40 9.21
N TRP A 149 1.36 -2.06 9.81
CA TRP A 149 0.20 -1.42 10.38
C TRP A 149 0.50 -1.01 11.82
N LEU A 150 0.66 0.27 12.02
CA LEU A 150 0.93 0.91 13.30
C LEU A 150 -0.31 1.68 13.76
N SER A 151 -0.44 1.87 15.05
CA SER A 151 -1.55 2.61 15.65
C SER A 151 -1.05 3.52 16.77
N LYS A 152 -1.81 4.58 17.04
CA LYS A 152 -1.50 5.54 18.11
C LYS A 152 -1.80 4.95 19.50
N THR A 153 -2.68 3.97 19.58
CA THR A 153 -3.05 3.27 20.82
C THR A 153 -3.06 1.76 20.61
N GLU A 154 -3.09 0.99 21.71
CA GLU A 154 -3.16 -0.48 21.68
C GLU A 154 -4.47 -1.02 21.06
N ARG A 155 -5.47 -0.17 20.88
CA ARG A 155 -6.81 -0.55 20.37
C ARG A 155 -7.23 0.34 19.21
N PRO A 156 -6.62 0.17 18.02
CA PRO A 156 -7.02 0.93 16.84
C PRO A 156 -8.45 0.58 16.42
N LYS A 157 -9.13 1.55 15.83
CA LYS A 157 -10.39 1.30 15.15
C LYS A 157 -10.14 0.41 13.92
N ALA A 158 -10.77 -0.76 13.88
CA ALA A 158 -10.70 -1.65 12.73
C ALA A 158 -11.86 -2.64 12.71
N SER A 159 -12.25 -3.07 11.51
CA SER A 159 -13.23 -4.15 11.31
C SER A 159 -12.84 -5.01 10.11
N ASN A 160 -12.47 -6.27 10.36
CA ASN A 160 -12.19 -7.21 9.28
C ASN A 160 -13.43 -7.61 8.47
N LEU A 161 -14.63 -7.26 8.94
CA LEU A 161 -15.86 -7.45 8.18
C LEU A 161 -15.91 -6.57 6.92
N ASN A 162 -15.19 -5.46 6.91
CA ASN A 162 -15.12 -4.53 5.77
C ASN A 162 -14.18 -5.00 4.65
N VAL A 163 -13.40 -6.06 4.90
CA VAL A 163 -12.35 -6.58 3.99
C VAL A 163 -12.47 -8.08 3.76
N LEU A 164 -13.64 -8.67 3.97
CA LEU A 164 -13.84 -10.10 3.77
C LEU A 164 -13.53 -10.51 2.33
N ALA A 165 -12.83 -11.62 2.20
CA ALA A 165 -12.56 -12.28 0.93
C ALA A 165 -13.70 -13.27 0.59
N PRO A 166 -13.88 -13.64 -0.69
CA PRO A 166 -14.77 -14.71 -1.07
C PRO A 166 -14.44 -16.00 -0.31
N TYR A 167 -15.49 -16.79 0.00
CA TYR A 167 -15.23 -18.12 0.55
C TYR A 167 -14.52 -19.02 -0.43
N SER A 168 -13.67 -19.90 0.08
CA SER A 168 -13.11 -21.00 -0.71
C SER A 168 -14.23 -21.97 -1.13
N LYS A 169 -14.04 -22.67 -2.25
CA LYS A 169 -14.99 -23.70 -2.73
C LYS A 169 -15.30 -24.76 -1.65
N ASP A 170 -14.34 -25.07 -0.80
CA ASP A 170 -14.55 -26.02 0.30
C ASP A 170 -15.41 -25.43 1.41
N MET A 171 -15.24 -24.14 1.73
CA MET A 171 -16.09 -23.46 2.69
C MET A 171 -17.53 -23.31 2.17
N GLU A 172 -17.72 -22.95 0.90
CA GLU A 172 -19.06 -22.91 0.26
C GLU A 172 -19.75 -24.28 0.31
N ARG A 173 -19.00 -25.36 0.01
CA ARG A 173 -19.51 -26.73 0.12
C ARG A 173 -19.90 -27.10 1.55
N LEU A 174 -19.11 -26.62 2.53
CA LEU A 174 -19.38 -26.86 3.95
C LEU A 174 -20.62 -26.10 4.41
N LEU A 175 -20.80 -24.85 3.99
CA LEU A 175 -22.02 -24.07 4.29
C LEU A 175 -23.27 -24.73 3.71
N LYS A 176 -23.19 -25.26 2.47
CA LYS A 176 -24.33 -25.95 1.80
C LYS A 176 -24.64 -27.32 2.41
N LYS A 177 -23.64 -28.15 2.69
CA LYS A 177 -23.83 -29.56 3.13
C LYS A 177 -23.84 -29.71 4.65
N GLY A 178 -23.50 -28.68 5.39
CA GLY A 178 -23.32 -28.73 6.84
C GLY A 178 -22.03 -29.42 7.26
N TYR A 179 -21.59 -29.12 8.47
CA TYR A 179 -20.37 -29.65 9.08
C TYR A 179 -20.72 -30.70 10.14
N ARG A 180 -20.13 -31.89 10.04
CA ARG A 180 -20.15 -32.85 11.13
C ARG A 180 -18.94 -32.56 12.02
N ALA A 181 -19.21 -32.08 13.24
CA ALA A 181 -18.15 -31.81 14.21
C ALA A 181 -17.32 -33.07 14.45
N LYS A 182 -16.03 -33.00 14.17
CA LYS A 182 -15.03 -34.02 14.51
C LYS A 182 -14.03 -33.40 15.47
N GLU A 183 -13.67 -34.13 16.48
CA GLU A 183 -12.52 -33.80 17.31
C GLU A 183 -11.25 -33.97 16.45
N ARG A 184 -10.43 -32.94 16.37
CA ARG A 184 -9.15 -33.05 15.65
C ARG A 184 -8.14 -33.79 16.53
N PRO A 185 -7.12 -34.46 15.95
CA PRO A 185 -6.06 -35.11 16.71
C PRO A 185 -5.33 -34.17 17.69
N SER A 186 -5.39 -32.85 17.43
CA SER A 186 -4.88 -31.77 18.29
C SER A 186 -5.78 -31.41 19.49
N GLY A 187 -6.87 -32.14 19.74
CA GLY A 187 -7.82 -31.89 20.83
C GLY A 187 -8.74 -30.69 20.64
N HIS A 188 -8.64 -29.94 19.55
CA HIS A 188 -9.51 -28.81 19.27
C HIS A 188 -10.90 -29.28 18.80
N LYS A 189 -11.93 -28.89 19.54
CA LYS A 189 -13.34 -29.10 19.17
C LYS A 189 -13.83 -27.95 18.29
N ILE A 190 -14.09 -28.24 17.03
CA ILE A 190 -14.73 -27.25 16.14
C ILE A 190 -16.21 -27.23 16.49
N THR A 191 -16.67 -26.14 17.08
CA THR A 191 -18.07 -25.97 17.47
C THR A 191 -18.97 -25.73 16.27
N GLY A 192 -20.28 -25.98 16.41
CA GLY A 192 -21.30 -25.71 15.38
C GLY A 192 -21.41 -24.24 14.93
N LYS A 193 -20.70 -23.30 15.59
CA LYS A 193 -20.59 -21.88 15.18
C LYS A 193 -19.91 -21.71 13.81
N PHE A 194 -19.14 -22.71 13.35
CA PHE A 194 -18.50 -22.72 12.04
C PHE A 194 -19.49 -22.83 10.86
N LYS A 195 -20.77 -23.16 11.14
CA LYS A 195 -21.84 -23.27 10.13
C LYS A 195 -22.51 -21.94 9.79
N ARG A 196 -22.23 -20.87 10.53
CA ARG A 196 -22.86 -19.56 10.27
C ARG A 196 -22.15 -18.88 9.11
N ASP A 197 -22.94 -18.54 8.11
CA ASP A 197 -22.47 -17.62 7.08
C ASP A 197 -22.15 -16.25 7.73
N LYS A 198 -20.94 -15.75 7.49
CA LYS A 198 -20.45 -14.47 7.98
C LYS A 198 -20.21 -13.47 6.85
N GLY A 199 -20.70 -13.77 5.64
CA GLY A 199 -20.57 -12.91 4.47
C GLY A 199 -19.25 -13.07 3.72
N GLY A 200 -18.30 -13.90 4.22
CA GLY A 200 -17.01 -14.13 3.58
C GLY A 200 -15.95 -14.67 4.55
N ALA A 201 -14.79 -14.97 4.01
CA ALA A 201 -13.63 -15.43 4.75
C ALA A 201 -12.82 -14.24 5.27
N ILE A 202 -12.32 -14.32 6.49
CA ILE A 202 -11.34 -13.35 7.00
C ILE A 202 -10.06 -13.49 6.14
N PRO A 203 -9.57 -12.41 5.52
CA PRO A 203 -8.38 -12.46 4.69
C PRO A 203 -7.12 -12.75 5.51
N SER A 204 -6.09 -13.27 4.85
CA SER A 204 -4.77 -13.38 5.46
C SER A 204 -4.07 -12.01 5.48
N ASN A 205 -2.98 -11.91 6.24
CA ASN A 205 -2.09 -10.76 6.20
C ASN A 205 -1.14 -10.76 4.98
N LEU A 206 -1.26 -11.72 4.06
CA LEU A 206 -0.58 -11.75 2.77
C LEU A 206 -1.51 -11.20 1.70
N LEU A 207 -1.18 -10.03 1.17
CA LEU A 207 -1.92 -9.38 0.10
C LEU A 207 -1.24 -9.72 -1.23
N GLU A 208 -1.86 -10.62 -1.99
CA GLU A 208 -1.37 -11.01 -3.30
C GLU A 208 -1.97 -10.11 -4.37
N CYS A 209 -1.14 -9.24 -4.95
CA CYS A 209 -1.52 -8.39 -6.07
C CYS A 209 -0.30 -8.03 -6.92
N GLY A 210 -0.45 -8.16 -8.23
CA GLY A 210 0.55 -7.70 -9.20
C GLY A 210 0.62 -6.17 -9.23
N ASN A 211 1.73 -5.66 -9.69
CA ASN A 211 1.91 -4.22 -9.97
C ASN A 211 1.98 -3.99 -11.49
N ASN A 212 1.16 -4.70 -12.24
CA ASN A 212 1.11 -4.66 -13.70
C ASN A 212 0.06 -3.63 -14.14
N SER A 213 0.32 -2.35 -13.88
CA SER A 213 -0.55 -1.26 -14.32
C SER A 213 -0.01 -0.59 -15.60
N ALA A 214 0.57 -1.38 -16.52
CA ALA A 214 1.01 -0.85 -17.82
C ALA A 214 -0.16 -0.24 -18.61
N ASN A 215 -1.36 -0.82 -18.48
CA ASN A 215 -2.60 -0.36 -19.10
C ASN A 215 -3.48 0.49 -18.18
N ASP A 216 -2.91 1.06 -17.12
CA ASP A 216 -3.60 1.98 -16.20
C ASP A 216 -3.94 3.29 -16.96
N ALA A 217 -5.20 3.70 -16.90
CA ALA A 217 -5.68 4.96 -17.48
C ALA A 217 -4.83 6.17 -17.07
N TYR A 218 -4.26 6.16 -15.86
CA TYR A 218 -3.32 7.16 -15.39
C TYR A 218 -2.05 7.22 -16.26
N ILE A 219 -1.42 6.08 -16.57
CA ILE A 219 -0.18 6.04 -17.35
C ILE A 219 -0.45 6.54 -18.76
N LYS A 220 -1.47 5.99 -19.41
CA LYS A 220 -1.85 6.39 -20.78
C LYS A 220 -2.23 7.87 -20.86
N SER A 221 -2.93 8.38 -19.85
CA SER A 221 -3.26 9.81 -19.79
C SER A 221 -2.01 10.69 -19.61
N CYS A 222 -1.05 10.26 -18.80
CA CYS A 222 0.23 10.95 -18.68
C CYS A 222 0.98 10.97 -20.01
N GLU A 223 1.06 9.85 -20.71
CA GLU A 223 1.70 9.73 -22.03
C GLU A 223 1.03 10.62 -23.06
N LYS A 224 -0.31 10.57 -23.14
CA LYS A 224 -1.11 11.42 -24.06
C LYS A 224 -0.95 12.92 -23.76
N ALA A 225 -0.78 13.29 -22.50
CA ALA A 225 -0.52 14.66 -22.07
C ALA A 225 0.95 15.08 -22.16
N GLY A 226 1.88 14.19 -22.52
CA GLY A 226 3.31 14.45 -22.53
C GLY A 226 3.90 14.65 -21.13
N THR A 227 3.24 14.17 -20.07
CA THR A 227 3.72 14.22 -18.69
C THR A 227 4.34 12.90 -18.29
N LYS A 228 5.39 12.95 -17.46
CA LYS A 228 6.07 11.74 -16.99
C LYS A 228 5.31 11.11 -15.81
N PRO A 229 4.83 9.85 -15.91
CA PRO A 229 4.19 9.21 -14.78
C PRO A 229 5.19 8.95 -13.64
N HIS A 230 4.72 8.94 -12.38
CA HIS A 230 5.59 8.64 -11.24
C HIS A 230 6.17 7.22 -11.37
N PRO A 231 7.51 7.05 -11.24
CA PRO A 231 8.18 5.79 -11.56
C PRO A 231 7.97 4.68 -10.52
N ALA A 232 7.65 5.04 -9.29
CA ALA A 232 7.43 4.09 -8.19
C ALA A 232 5.96 4.17 -7.75
N ARG A 233 5.20 3.13 -7.99
CA ARG A 233 3.77 3.05 -7.66
C ARG A 233 3.48 1.73 -7.00
N PHE A 234 2.51 1.70 -6.12
CA PHE A 234 1.93 0.48 -5.58
C PHE A 234 0.51 0.27 -6.14
N PRO A 235 0.00 -0.97 -6.19
CA PRO A 235 -1.34 -1.25 -6.66
C PRO A 235 -2.41 -0.69 -5.72
N TRP A 236 -3.54 -0.24 -6.29
CA TRP A 236 -4.66 0.35 -5.56
C TRP A 236 -5.26 -0.57 -4.46
N ASN A 237 -5.09 -1.88 -4.59
CA ASN A 237 -5.56 -2.88 -3.62
C ASN A 237 -4.97 -2.67 -2.22
N LEU A 238 -3.73 -2.16 -2.11
CA LEU A 238 -3.07 -1.98 -0.84
C LEU A 238 -3.71 -0.87 0.00
N PRO A 239 -3.83 0.39 -0.49
CA PRO A 239 -4.55 1.42 0.25
C PRO A 239 -6.04 1.10 0.39
N GLU A 240 -6.69 0.42 -0.57
CA GLU A 240 -8.09 0.03 -0.43
C GLU A 240 -8.31 -0.89 0.77
N PHE A 241 -7.47 -1.92 0.92
CA PHE A 241 -7.53 -2.83 2.06
C PHE A 241 -7.37 -2.08 3.39
N ALA A 242 -6.35 -1.24 3.51
CA ALA A 242 -6.07 -0.48 4.72
C ALA A 242 -7.21 0.50 5.07
N ILE A 243 -7.70 1.26 4.08
CA ILE A 243 -8.77 2.25 4.26
C ILE A 243 -10.08 1.56 4.66
N LYS A 244 -10.48 0.48 3.97
CA LYS A 244 -11.69 -0.28 4.34
C LYS A 244 -11.58 -0.89 5.73
N LEU A 245 -10.42 -1.44 6.08
CA LEU A 245 -10.19 -2.08 7.37
C LEU A 245 -10.37 -1.12 8.56
N THR A 246 -9.92 0.13 8.41
CA THR A 246 -9.71 1.04 9.54
C THR A 246 -10.56 2.32 9.51
N THR A 247 -11.37 2.52 8.46
CA THR A 247 -12.15 3.76 8.32
C THR A 247 -13.59 3.52 7.88
N ASP A 248 -14.45 4.53 8.15
CA ASP A 248 -15.78 4.66 7.60
C ASP A 248 -15.84 5.77 6.54
N GLU A 249 -16.96 5.86 5.79
CA GLU A 249 -17.21 6.97 4.85
C GLU A 249 -17.10 8.32 5.57
N GLY A 250 -16.54 9.33 4.89
CA GLY A 250 -16.28 10.66 5.43
C GLY A 250 -15.06 10.79 6.34
N ASN A 251 -14.40 9.71 6.74
CA ASN A 251 -13.12 9.75 7.47
C ASN A 251 -12.01 10.36 6.60
N LEU A 252 -10.96 10.87 7.22
CA LEU A 252 -9.85 11.54 6.55
C LEU A 252 -8.66 10.60 6.38
N VAL A 253 -8.26 10.41 5.13
CA VAL A 253 -7.07 9.68 4.69
C VAL A 253 -5.96 10.67 4.34
N LEU A 254 -4.74 10.40 4.76
CA LEU A 254 -3.56 11.21 4.42
C LEU A 254 -2.49 10.35 3.77
N ASP A 255 -1.93 10.83 2.66
CA ASP A 255 -0.68 10.33 2.09
C ASP A 255 0.35 11.46 1.98
N PRO A 256 1.34 11.51 2.89
CA PRO A 256 2.35 12.57 2.91
C PRO A 256 3.48 12.38 1.89
N PHE A 257 3.52 11.25 1.16
CA PHE A 257 4.47 10.97 0.08
C PHE A 257 3.71 10.42 -1.13
N ALA A 258 2.77 11.23 -1.63
CA ALA A 258 1.69 10.78 -2.49
C ALA A 258 2.11 10.30 -3.88
N GLY A 259 3.21 10.81 -4.42
CA GLY A 259 3.69 10.44 -5.76
C GLY A 259 2.60 10.58 -6.82
N SER A 260 2.08 9.45 -7.29
CA SER A 260 0.97 9.39 -8.24
C SER A 260 -0.43 9.50 -7.61
N ASN A 261 -0.54 9.77 -6.32
CA ASN A 261 -1.76 9.89 -5.53
C ASN A 261 -2.75 8.70 -5.67
N THR A 262 -2.20 7.49 -5.65
CA THR A 262 -3.01 6.26 -5.65
C THR A 262 -3.90 6.20 -4.40
N THR A 263 -3.36 6.58 -3.24
CA THR A 263 -4.08 6.59 -1.95
C THR A 263 -5.28 7.52 -2.00
N GLY A 264 -5.10 8.76 -2.49
CA GLY A 264 -6.19 9.74 -2.61
C GLY A 264 -7.28 9.29 -3.57
N ALA A 265 -6.91 8.74 -4.73
CA ALA A 265 -7.88 8.22 -5.70
C ALA A 265 -8.71 7.05 -5.13
N VAL A 266 -8.08 6.18 -4.34
CA VAL A 266 -8.80 5.09 -3.64
C VAL A 266 -9.71 5.66 -2.56
N ALA A 267 -9.26 6.63 -1.78
CA ALA A 267 -10.06 7.28 -0.75
C ALA A 267 -11.31 7.95 -1.35
N GLU A 268 -11.15 8.70 -2.45
CA GLU A 268 -12.25 9.32 -3.21
C GLU A 268 -13.30 8.27 -3.62
N ARG A 269 -12.87 7.19 -4.28
CA ARG A 269 -13.75 6.10 -4.73
C ARG A 269 -14.51 5.45 -3.57
N LEU A 270 -13.87 5.38 -2.39
CA LEU A 270 -14.45 4.84 -1.18
C LEU A 270 -15.26 5.88 -0.37
N LYS A 271 -15.45 7.09 -0.88
CA LYS A 271 -16.15 8.21 -0.21
C LYS A 271 -15.49 8.62 1.11
N ARG A 272 -14.17 8.55 1.17
CA ARG A 272 -13.36 9.10 2.26
C ARG A 272 -12.81 10.45 1.83
N ARG A 273 -12.70 11.39 2.77
CA ARG A 273 -11.93 12.62 2.53
C ARG A 273 -10.46 12.29 2.46
N TRP A 274 -9.69 13.05 1.70
CA TRP A 274 -8.27 12.79 1.55
C TRP A 274 -7.43 14.05 1.44
N LEU A 275 -6.16 13.92 1.85
CA LEU A 275 -5.09 14.88 1.63
C LEU A 275 -3.89 14.14 1.06
N ALA A 276 -3.25 14.74 0.06
CA ALA A 276 -2.06 14.22 -0.59
C ALA A 276 -0.97 15.28 -0.61
N PHE A 277 0.24 14.93 -0.16
CA PHE A 277 1.41 15.82 -0.19
C PHE A 277 2.49 15.21 -1.08
N GLU A 278 3.08 16.03 -1.92
CA GLU A 278 4.18 15.62 -2.81
C GLU A 278 5.15 16.79 -2.98
N ILE A 279 6.44 16.51 -2.92
CA ILE A 279 7.46 17.53 -3.05
C ILE A 279 7.70 17.93 -4.52
N GLU A 280 7.47 17.00 -5.45
CA GLU A 280 7.68 17.19 -6.87
C GLU A 280 6.37 17.53 -7.59
N GLU A 281 6.18 18.80 -7.92
CA GLU A 281 4.96 19.31 -8.56
C GLU A 281 4.57 18.53 -9.83
N ARG A 282 5.55 18.18 -10.67
CA ARG A 282 5.34 17.40 -11.90
C ARG A 282 4.64 16.06 -11.68
N TYR A 283 4.83 15.43 -10.51
CA TYR A 283 4.14 14.17 -10.18
C TYR A 283 2.69 14.42 -9.77
N LEU A 284 2.42 15.51 -9.05
CA LEU A 284 1.05 15.90 -8.75
C LEU A 284 0.27 16.31 -10.00
N GLU A 285 0.88 17.06 -10.92
CA GLU A 285 0.23 17.40 -12.18
C GLU A 285 -0.22 16.16 -12.96
N GLY A 286 0.62 15.14 -13.03
CA GLY A 286 0.26 13.85 -13.62
C GLY A 286 -0.80 13.12 -12.82
N SER A 287 -0.74 13.18 -11.49
CA SER A 287 -1.61 12.40 -10.60
C SER A 287 -3.10 12.76 -10.72
N LYS A 288 -3.45 13.96 -11.21
CA LYS A 288 -4.83 14.36 -11.51
C LYS A 288 -5.54 13.42 -12.48
N PHE A 289 -4.80 12.73 -13.35
CA PHE A 289 -5.37 11.77 -14.29
C PHE A 289 -5.89 10.49 -13.62
N ARG A 290 -5.67 10.29 -12.33
CA ARG A 290 -6.36 9.25 -11.56
C ARG A 290 -7.81 9.60 -11.25
N PHE A 291 -8.15 10.90 -11.30
CA PHE A 291 -9.49 11.42 -11.05
C PHE A 291 -10.18 11.80 -12.36
N TRP A 292 -9.42 12.35 -13.32
CA TRP A 292 -9.91 12.82 -14.60
C TRP A 292 -9.02 12.28 -15.75
N PRO A 293 -9.16 10.99 -16.08
CA PRO A 293 -8.41 10.42 -17.20
C PRO A 293 -8.84 11.07 -18.50
N ILE A 294 -7.88 11.29 -19.42
CA ILE A 294 -8.12 11.86 -20.76
C ILE A 294 -8.10 10.80 -21.85
N VAL A 295 -8.05 9.53 -21.47
CA VAL A 295 -8.18 8.36 -22.34
C VAL A 295 -9.57 7.75 -22.20
N SER A 296 -10.13 7.22 -23.28
CA SER A 296 -11.40 6.51 -23.28
C SER A 296 -11.25 5.05 -22.81
N GLU A 297 -12.37 4.39 -22.50
CA GLU A 297 -12.37 2.94 -22.23
C GLU A 297 -11.92 2.15 -23.46
N ASP A 298 -12.21 2.62 -24.66
CA ASP A 298 -11.78 1.99 -25.92
C ASP A 298 -10.26 2.04 -26.07
N ASP A 299 -9.60 3.16 -25.70
CA ASP A 299 -8.14 3.29 -25.68
C ASP A 299 -7.48 2.26 -24.72
N LEU A 300 -8.23 1.73 -23.74
CA LEU A 300 -7.76 0.72 -22.78
C LEU A 300 -7.98 -0.72 -23.27
N ALA A 301 -8.99 -0.94 -24.11
CA ALA A 301 -9.37 -2.26 -24.60
C ALA A 301 -8.41 -2.79 -25.69
N GLU A 302 -7.93 -1.94 -26.59
CA GLU A 302 -7.04 -2.33 -27.69
C GLU A 302 -5.73 -3.00 -27.22
N ASP A 303 -5.22 -2.66 -26.05
CA ASP A 303 -3.99 -3.28 -25.51
C ASP A 303 -4.26 -4.53 -24.64
N SER A 304 -5.51 -4.77 -24.22
CA SER A 304 -5.83 -5.96 -23.43
C SER A 304 -5.75 -7.24 -24.29
N GLU A 305 -6.09 -7.17 -25.57
CA GLU A 305 -5.95 -8.28 -26.51
C GLU A 305 -4.48 -8.62 -26.81
N ALA A 306 -3.59 -7.60 -26.82
CA ALA A 306 -2.14 -7.82 -26.99
C ALA A 306 -1.49 -8.48 -25.76
N ASP A 307 -2.00 -8.24 -24.56
CA ASP A 307 -1.45 -8.79 -23.29
C ASP A 307 -1.94 -10.23 -23.03
N GLU A 308 -3.12 -10.63 -23.49
CA GLU A 308 -3.61 -12.01 -23.43
C GLU A 308 -2.75 -12.94 -24.31
N GLY A 309 -2.33 -12.50 -25.49
CA GLY A 309 -1.42 -13.26 -26.35
C GLY A 309 -0.04 -13.52 -25.75
N ILE A 310 0.45 -12.61 -24.89
CA ILE A 310 1.72 -12.79 -24.17
C ILE A 310 1.56 -13.72 -22.95
N ARG A 311 0.40 -13.72 -22.30
CA ARG A 311 0.11 -14.62 -21.16
C ARG A 311 0.00 -16.07 -21.56
N GLU A 312 -0.54 -16.40 -22.74
CA GLU A 312 -0.58 -17.76 -23.27
C GLU A 312 0.83 -18.32 -23.60
N GLN A 313 1.77 -17.47 -24.02
CA GLN A 313 3.15 -17.87 -24.30
C GLN A 313 4.01 -18.08 -23.05
N LEU A 314 3.60 -17.57 -21.88
CA LEU A 314 4.33 -17.67 -20.61
C LEU A 314 3.75 -18.69 -19.63
N SER A 315 2.75 -19.49 -20.03
CA SER A 315 2.22 -20.58 -19.21
C SER A 315 3.22 -21.73 -19.12
N PHE A 316 4.08 -21.70 -18.12
CA PHE A 316 4.89 -22.86 -17.75
C PHE A 316 3.98 -23.92 -17.09
N PRO A 317 4.17 -25.23 -17.44
CA PRO A 317 3.42 -26.28 -16.79
C PRO A 317 3.68 -26.28 -15.28
N SER A 318 2.62 -26.31 -14.50
CA SER A 318 2.67 -26.40 -13.04
C SER A 318 3.46 -27.64 -12.62
N VAL A 319 4.62 -27.45 -12.02
CA VAL A 319 5.31 -28.53 -11.31
C VAL A 319 4.48 -28.85 -10.08
N ARG A 320 3.81 -30.02 -10.10
CA ARG A 320 3.21 -30.62 -8.89
C ARG A 320 4.34 -31.04 -7.98
N LEU A 321 4.44 -30.48 -6.80
CA LEU A 321 5.13 -31.03 -5.64
C LEU A 321 4.18 -31.98 -4.90
#